data_992cb46d02738bb7d2316898445b2846
#
_entry.id   992cb46d02738bb7d2316898445b2846
#
_cell.length_a   1.000
_cell.length_b   1.000
_cell.length_c   1.000
_cell.angle_alpha   90.00
_cell.angle_beta   90.00
_cell.angle_gamma   90.00
#
_symmetry.space_group_name_H-M   'P 1'
#
loop_
_entity.id
_entity.type
_entity.pdbx_description
1 polymer ?
#
loop_
_entity_poly.entity_id
_entity_poly.type
_entity_poly.pdbx_seq_one_letter_code
_entity_poly.pdbx_strand_id
1 'polypeptide(L)'
;MSFLLQATIFLGASLILVPLGKRLGIATVLGYLFTGILLGPSVLNIAHDPEAIMELAEFGVILLMFLIGLELRPQRLWEMRDSIFVMGSLQVVITGIILMLTVLLLFQQHLAASFVIGFALALSSTAFVLQLLTEKQQLNTTYGQQSFSILLFQDIAAIPLLAVIPLLAGTESTHHGIAYFAAIIATFTGLFLFSRYVMRPFFRFVAKSGATELITAVGLFIILAVVLLMDTLDISTTLGAFLTGVLLADSEFRHELEASIAPFKGLLLGLFFMTVGMTTQLSLLIEMPWLIIGGAIGLLVIKTLVLTAIARYKKYSWNNSLLLGTCLAQGGEFAFVILSLAKSEKILTDALLEPVTLIVTLSMVLTPVIYWIMACKIIPLFHKELPPEYDEIPQQDNPIIIAGFGRFGQIIARIARLQHLGFTAIDNNLHQVDFVRRYGGKLYYGDVTQPDLLRSAGIEKAKVFILAIDDVEDSMNVARHLRLNYPNLKLLAPARDRHHVHLLRDLGVEHIWRETYLSSLGMAYRALRELGISDEQAYNNIEIFRDYDEKLLIQQQSIYTDEQKVFETHRNALAELEHLFESDAQQAISKHDVNLKRHLQPNRIDITRDHEE
;
A
#
# COMPACT_ATOMS: atom_id res chain seq x y z
N MET A 1 -30.77 18.07 20.20
CA MET A 1 -29.71 18.95 19.61
C MET A 1 -30.05 19.25 18.17
N SER A 2 -29.60 20.42 17.61
CA SER A 2 -29.79 20.67 16.18
C SER A 2 -28.89 19.74 15.35
N PHE A 3 -29.35 19.32 14.18
CA PHE A 3 -28.58 18.47 13.24
C PHE A 3 -27.17 19.02 12.96
N LEU A 4 -27.06 20.35 12.77
CA LEU A 4 -25.79 21.04 12.56
C LEU A 4 -24.81 20.85 13.73
N LEU A 5 -25.29 20.92 14.98
CA LEU A 5 -24.44 20.75 16.16
C LEU A 5 -23.93 19.30 16.25
N GLN A 6 -24.80 18.32 16.02
CA GLN A 6 -24.41 16.91 15.99
C GLN A 6 -23.36 16.64 14.90
N ALA A 7 -23.60 17.08 13.66
CA ALA A 7 -22.65 16.94 12.56
C ALA A 7 -21.29 17.60 12.87
N THR A 8 -21.29 18.78 13.50
CA THR A 8 -20.07 19.49 13.91
C THR A 8 -19.29 18.69 14.94
N ILE A 9 -19.98 18.12 15.95
CA ILE A 9 -19.34 17.32 16.99
C ILE A 9 -18.75 16.03 16.38
N PHE A 10 -19.49 15.35 15.50
CA PHE A 10 -19.02 14.11 14.88
C PHE A 10 -17.81 14.34 13.97
N LEU A 11 -17.86 15.38 13.14
CA LEU A 11 -16.73 15.76 12.30
C LEU A 11 -15.54 16.19 13.17
N GLY A 12 -15.74 17.03 14.18
CA GLY A 12 -14.67 17.49 15.06
C GLY A 12 -14.00 16.37 15.83
N ALA A 13 -14.79 15.45 16.40
CA ALA A 13 -14.27 14.28 17.12
C ALA A 13 -13.49 13.34 16.17
N SER A 14 -14.03 13.09 14.97
CA SER A 14 -13.37 12.23 13.99
C SER A 14 -12.04 12.82 13.50
N LEU A 15 -11.98 14.14 13.26
CA LEU A 15 -10.76 14.84 12.85
C LEU A 15 -9.64 14.79 13.90
N ILE A 16 -9.97 14.57 15.17
CA ILE A 16 -8.99 14.42 16.26
C ILE A 16 -8.65 12.95 16.51
N LEU A 17 -9.67 12.12 16.70
CA LEU A 17 -9.48 10.74 17.17
C LEU A 17 -9.00 9.79 16.08
N VAL A 18 -9.46 9.95 14.83
CA VAL A 18 -9.04 9.07 13.74
C VAL A 18 -7.56 9.25 13.39
N PRO A 19 -7.01 10.48 13.21
CA PRO A 19 -5.58 10.66 13.00
C PRO A 19 -4.73 10.22 14.21
N LEU A 20 -5.22 10.43 15.44
CA LEU A 20 -4.54 9.98 16.64
C LEU A 20 -4.45 8.43 16.67
N GLY A 21 -5.55 7.76 16.38
CA GLY A 21 -5.58 6.30 16.24
C GLY A 21 -4.63 5.80 15.16
N LYS A 22 -4.59 6.47 14.01
CA LYS A 22 -3.68 6.13 12.91
C LYS A 22 -2.20 6.25 13.30
N ARG A 23 -1.84 7.26 14.11
CA ARG A 23 -0.47 7.39 14.67
C ARG A 23 -0.11 6.23 15.62
N LEU A 24 -1.11 5.64 16.26
CA LEU A 24 -0.94 4.46 17.13
C LEU A 24 -1.02 3.12 16.37
N GLY A 25 -1.06 3.15 15.03
CA GLY A 25 -1.18 1.95 14.19
C GLY A 25 -2.59 1.34 14.16
N ILE A 26 -3.60 2.09 14.56
CA ILE A 26 -5.01 1.65 14.54
C ILE A 26 -5.61 1.97 13.16
N ALA A 27 -6.28 0.98 12.55
CA ALA A 27 -6.96 1.16 11.27
C ALA A 27 -8.04 2.27 11.35
N THR A 28 -8.21 3.01 10.27
CA THR A 28 -9.14 4.15 10.17
C THR A 28 -10.56 3.76 10.59
N VAL A 29 -11.03 2.58 10.18
CA VAL A 29 -12.35 2.02 10.56
C VAL A 29 -12.52 1.93 12.08
N LEU A 30 -11.51 1.40 12.78
CA LEU A 30 -11.52 1.32 14.25
C LEU A 30 -11.50 2.72 14.88
N GLY A 31 -10.81 3.69 14.28
CA GLY A 31 -10.84 5.08 14.71
C GLY A 31 -12.24 5.67 14.70
N TYR A 32 -13.02 5.42 13.64
CA TYR A 32 -14.43 5.83 13.57
C TYR A 32 -15.30 5.08 14.56
N LEU A 33 -15.15 3.77 14.72
CA LEU A 33 -15.86 2.97 15.72
C LEU A 33 -15.61 3.49 17.15
N PHE A 34 -14.35 3.72 17.51
CA PHE A 34 -14.01 4.28 18.83
C PHE A 34 -14.57 5.69 19.04
N THR A 35 -14.56 6.52 17.98
CA THR A 35 -15.18 7.84 18.03
C THR A 35 -16.68 7.71 18.31
N GLY A 36 -17.36 6.77 17.65
CA GLY A 36 -18.77 6.47 17.89
C GLY A 36 -19.05 5.95 19.29
N ILE A 37 -18.27 5.01 19.79
CA ILE A 37 -18.37 4.50 21.16
C ILE A 37 -18.23 5.65 22.19
N LEU A 38 -17.27 6.54 21.97
CA LEU A 38 -17.01 7.67 22.86
C LEU A 38 -18.17 8.66 22.88
N LEU A 39 -18.74 8.98 21.72
CA LEU A 39 -19.84 9.94 21.59
C LEU A 39 -21.21 9.34 21.89
N GLY A 40 -21.30 8.01 21.87
CA GLY A 40 -22.52 7.25 22.05
C GLY A 40 -23.04 7.22 23.50
N PRO A 41 -24.21 6.58 23.69
CA PRO A 41 -24.87 6.47 24.99
C PRO A 41 -24.02 5.77 26.06
N SER A 42 -23.09 4.93 25.64
CA SER A 42 -22.27 4.13 26.56
C SER A 42 -21.20 4.95 27.32
N VAL A 43 -20.77 6.14 26.79
CA VAL A 43 -19.68 6.92 27.41
C VAL A 43 -20.10 8.38 27.63
N LEU A 44 -20.18 9.20 26.59
CA LEU A 44 -20.48 10.64 26.72
C LEU A 44 -21.96 10.98 26.56
N ASN A 45 -22.76 10.10 26.00
CA ASN A 45 -24.20 10.28 25.75
C ASN A 45 -24.54 11.59 25.02
N ILE A 46 -23.73 11.95 24.01
CA ILE A 46 -23.93 13.17 23.22
C ILE A 46 -24.92 12.92 22.09
N ALA A 47 -24.90 11.74 21.48
CA ALA A 47 -25.80 11.33 20.42
C ALA A 47 -27.09 10.75 21.01
N HIS A 48 -28.20 11.47 20.82
CA HIS A 48 -29.50 11.09 21.41
C HIS A 48 -30.38 10.28 20.45
N ASP A 49 -30.09 10.30 19.15
CA ASP A 49 -30.88 9.61 18.12
C ASP A 49 -29.95 9.00 17.07
N PRO A 50 -29.34 7.83 17.35
CA PRO A 50 -28.46 7.15 16.41
C PRO A 50 -29.20 6.63 15.17
N GLU A 51 -30.52 6.38 15.26
CA GLU A 51 -31.30 5.78 14.17
C GLU A 51 -31.47 6.76 12.98
N ALA A 52 -31.76 8.03 13.25
CA ALA A 52 -31.86 9.05 12.22
C ALA A 52 -30.53 9.30 11.49
N ILE A 53 -29.40 9.08 12.15
CA ILE A 53 -28.06 9.19 11.55
C ILE A 53 -27.76 7.96 10.72
N MET A 54 -28.27 6.80 11.11
CA MET A 54 -28.05 5.52 10.42
C MET A 54 -28.60 5.54 9.00
N GLU A 55 -29.79 6.10 8.76
CA GLU A 55 -30.36 6.24 7.41
C GLU A 55 -29.43 6.99 6.45
N LEU A 56 -28.83 8.10 6.92
CA LEU A 56 -27.85 8.84 6.14
C LEU A 56 -26.54 8.06 5.96
N ALA A 57 -26.14 7.34 6.98
CA ALA A 57 -24.92 6.55 6.98
C ALA A 57 -25.00 5.33 6.05
N GLU A 58 -26.18 4.71 5.91
CA GLU A 58 -26.44 3.61 4.97
C GLU A 58 -26.18 4.02 3.52
N PHE A 59 -26.41 5.29 3.17
CA PHE A 59 -26.02 5.81 1.86
C PHE A 59 -24.50 5.70 1.60
N GLY A 60 -23.68 5.78 2.64
CA GLY A 60 -22.23 5.53 2.54
C GLY A 60 -21.91 4.09 2.16
N VAL A 61 -22.69 3.12 2.65
CA VAL A 61 -22.58 1.70 2.26
C VAL A 61 -22.98 1.50 0.81
N ILE A 62 -24.03 2.18 0.36
CA ILE A 62 -24.48 2.16 -1.05
C ILE A 62 -23.36 2.68 -1.97
N LEU A 63 -22.74 3.81 -1.64
CA LEU A 63 -21.60 4.36 -2.38
C LEU A 63 -20.37 3.44 -2.36
N LEU A 64 -20.13 2.77 -1.23
CA LEU A 64 -19.07 1.76 -1.13
C LEU A 64 -19.33 0.62 -2.11
N MET A 65 -20.54 0.07 -2.14
CA MET A 65 -20.91 -1.02 -3.04
C MET A 65 -20.78 -0.63 -4.51
N PHE A 66 -21.22 0.59 -4.85
CA PHE A 66 -21.02 1.13 -6.20
C PHE A 66 -19.54 1.19 -6.59
N LEU A 67 -18.69 1.72 -5.73
CA LEU A 67 -17.24 1.83 -6.03
C LEU A 67 -16.57 0.46 -6.12
N ILE A 68 -16.93 -0.50 -5.27
CA ILE A 68 -16.44 -1.87 -5.39
C ILE A 68 -16.84 -2.45 -6.76
N GLY A 69 -18.09 -2.24 -7.17
CA GLY A 69 -18.54 -2.64 -8.51
C GLY A 69 -17.72 -1.98 -9.62
N LEU A 70 -17.42 -0.69 -9.49
CA LEU A 70 -16.64 0.09 -10.46
C LEU A 70 -15.17 -0.35 -10.54
N GLU A 71 -14.59 -0.80 -9.45
CA GLU A 71 -13.20 -1.30 -9.37
C GLU A 71 -13.02 -2.68 -10.02
N LEU A 72 -14.08 -3.46 -10.17
CA LEU A 72 -14.03 -4.81 -10.74
C LEU A 72 -13.73 -4.76 -12.24
N ARG A 73 -12.47 -5.06 -12.60
CA ARG A 73 -12.06 -5.28 -14.00
C ARG A 73 -12.14 -6.76 -14.34
N PRO A 74 -13.07 -7.20 -15.18
CA PRO A 74 -13.22 -8.62 -15.52
C PRO A 74 -11.93 -9.25 -16.08
N GLN A 75 -11.18 -8.51 -16.86
CA GLN A 75 -9.92 -8.98 -17.47
C GLN A 75 -8.85 -9.29 -16.43
N ARG A 76 -8.65 -8.41 -15.44
CA ARG A 76 -7.64 -8.59 -14.38
C ARG A 76 -8.02 -9.72 -13.43
N LEU A 77 -9.31 -9.87 -13.15
CA LEU A 77 -9.84 -10.99 -12.38
C LEU A 77 -9.61 -12.32 -13.09
N TRP A 78 -9.72 -12.32 -14.42
CA TRP A 78 -9.50 -13.51 -15.24
C TRP A 78 -8.04 -13.94 -15.28
N GLU A 79 -7.10 -13.01 -15.31
CA GLU A 79 -5.66 -13.29 -15.26
C GLU A 79 -5.23 -13.90 -13.92
N MET A 80 -5.82 -13.47 -12.80
CA MET A 80 -5.49 -13.94 -11.44
C MET A 80 -6.48 -15.01 -10.93
N ARG A 81 -7.37 -15.54 -11.76
CA ARG A 81 -8.49 -16.40 -11.36
C ARG A 81 -8.10 -17.57 -10.46
N ASP A 82 -6.99 -18.27 -10.75
CA ASP A 82 -6.60 -19.46 -10.01
C ASP A 82 -6.19 -19.14 -8.55
N SER A 83 -5.52 -18.00 -8.33
CA SER A 83 -5.17 -17.56 -6.98
C SER A 83 -6.36 -16.98 -6.22
N ILE A 84 -7.17 -16.16 -6.89
CA ILE A 84 -8.30 -15.47 -6.27
C ILE A 84 -9.42 -16.47 -5.96
N PHE A 85 -9.90 -17.20 -6.98
CA PHE A 85 -11.09 -18.04 -6.82
C PHE A 85 -10.81 -19.33 -6.05
N VAL A 86 -9.65 -19.98 -6.20
CA VAL A 86 -9.38 -21.23 -5.48
C VAL A 86 -9.08 -20.98 -4.00
N MET A 87 -8.15 -20.07 -3.67
CA MET A 87 -7.81 -19.82 -2.28
C MET A 87 -8.91 -19.07 -1.54
N GLY A 88 -9.49 -18.06 -2.19
CA GLY A 88 -10.56 -17.25 -1.60
C GLY A 88 -11.84 -18.05 -1.37
N SER A 89 -12.29 -18.86 -2.35
CA SER A 89 -13.50 -19.68 -2.17
C SER A 89 -13.32 -20.74 -1.11
N LEU A 90 -12.18 -21.46 -1.09
CA LEU A 90 -11.87 -22.41 -0.03
C LEU A 90 -11.91 -21.76 1.34
N GLN A 91 -11.31 -20.58 1.48
CA GLN A 91 -11.29 -19.87 2.75
C GLN A 91 -12.68 -19.45 3.18
N VAL A 92 -13.45 -18.74 2.33
CA VAL A 92 -14.78 -18.24 2.70
C VAL A 92 -15.74 -19.39 3.00
N VAL A 93 -15.76 -20.43 2.17
CA VAL A 93 -16.69 -21.56 2.34
C VAL A 93 -16.32 -22.38 3.58
N ILE A 94 -15.05 -22.79 3.74
CA ILE A 94 -14.66 -23.62 4.88
C ILE A 94 -14.81 -22.84 6.19
N THR A 95 -14.31 -21.61 6.24
CA THR A 95 -14.42 -20.77 7.45
C THR A 95 -15.88 -20.46 7.75
N GLY A 96 -16.66 -20.07 6.74
CA GLY A 96 -18.08 -19.76 6.88
C GLY A 96 -18.87 -20.95 7.43
N ILE A 97 -18.67 -22.16 6.89
CA ILE A 97 -19.32 -23.38 7.38
C ILE A 97 -18.90 -23.70 8.82
N ILE A 98 -17.62 -23.63 9.16
CA ILE A 98 -17.16 -23.92 10.52
C ILE A 98 -17.76 -22.93 11.51
N LEU A 99 -17.75 -21.63 11.20
CA LEU A 99 -18.33 -20.61 12.05
C LEU A 99 -19.85 -20.72 12.12
N MET A 100 -20.53 -21.02 11.00
CA MET A 100 -21.96 -21.31 10.97
C MET A 100 -22.31 -22.47 11.89
N LEU A 101 -21.59 -23.60 11.79
CA LEU A 101 -21.79 -24.75 12.66
C LEU A 101 -21.50 -24.43 14.12
N THR A 102 -20.49 -23.62 14.39
CA THR A 102 -20.18 -23.15 15.75
C THR A 102 -21.35 -22.37 16.33
N VAL A 103 -21.93 -21.44 15.57
CA VAL A 103 -23.10 -20.66 16.01
C VAL A 103 -24.34 -21.54 16.16
N LEU A 104 -24.58 -22.42 15.20
CA LEU A 104 -25.73 -23.34 15.20
C LEU A 104 -25.72 -24.29 16.40
N LEU A 105 -24.56 -24.91 16.68
CA LEU A 105 -24.45 -25.97 17.67
C LEU A 105 -24.22 -25.42 19.11
N LEU A 106 -23.37 -24.40 19.27
CA LEU A 106 -23.07 -23.85 20.60
C LEU A 106 -24.12 -22.86 21.09
N PHE A 107 -24.69 -22.05 20.18
CA PHE A 107 -25.66 -21.03 20.54
C PHE A 107 -27.09 -21.40 20.17
N GLN A 108 -27.32 -22.59 19.59
CA GLN A 108 -28.63 -23.14 19.20
C GLN A 108 -29.51 -22.15 18.43
N GLN A 109 -28.90 -21.38 17.54
CA GLN A 109 -29.59 -20.39 16.72
C GLN A 109 -30.22 -21.03 15.48
N HIS A 110 -31.22 -20.34 14.89
CA HIS A 110 -31.81 -20.78 13.63
C HIS A 110 -30.77 -20.82 12.50
N LEU A 111 -30.98 -21.70 11.54
CA LEU A 111 -30.07 -21.93 10.44
C LEU A 111 -29.73 -20.63 9.67
N ALA A 112 -30.75 -19.78 9.40
CA ALA A 112 -30.58 -18.51 8.69
C ALA A 112 -29.65 -17.55 9.47
N ALA A 113 -29.89 -17.37 10.77
CA ALA A 113 -29.06 -16.53 11.62
C ALA A 113 -27.62 -17.07 11.72
N SER A 114 -27.47 -18.40 11.88
CA SER A 114 -26.16 -19.06 11.94
C SER A 114 -25.39 -18.93 10.63
N PHE A 115 -26.06 -19.04 9.49
CA PHE A 115 -25.48 -18.83 8.17
C PHE A 115 -24.95 -17.38 8.02
N VAL A 116 -25.81 -16.40 8.30
CA VAL A 116 -25.44 -14.99 8.17
C VAL A 116 -24.25 -14.64 9.07
N ILE A 117 -24.31 -15.02 10.35
CA ILE A 117 -23.22 -14.75 11.30
C ILE A 117 -21.94 -15.45 10.85
N GLY A 118 -22.02 -16.75 10.52
CA GLY A 118 -20.84 -17.54 10.14
C GLY A 118 -20.12 -16.99 8.90
N PHE A 119 -20.87 -16.66 7.87
CA PHE A 119 -20.29 -16.13 6.64
C PHE A 119 -19.87 -14.65 6.76
N ALA A 120 -20.58 -13.83 7.53
CA ALA A 120 -20.16 -12.47 7.84
C ALA A 120 -18.79 -12.44 8.58
N LEU A 121 -18.63 -13.32 9.58
CA LEU A 121 -17.39 -13.47 10.34
C LEU A 121 -16.24 -14.12 9.51
N ALA A 122 -16.56 -14.86 8.44
CA ALA A 122 -15.55 -15.44 7.54
C ALA A 122 -14.80 -14.37 6.74
N LEU A 123 -15.41 -13.21 6.47
CA LEU A 123 -14.78 -12.09 5.77
C LEU A 123 -13.78 -11.39 6.68
N SER A 124 -12.72 -10.84 6.08
CA SER A 124 -11.65 -10.11 6.79
C SER A 124 -11.59 -8.66 6.31
N SER A 125 -11.00 -7.74 7.08
CA SER A 125 -10.89 -6.34 6.70
C SER A 125 -9.78 -6.14 5.67
N THR A 126 -10.16 -5.73 4.46
CA THR A 126 -9.24 -5.42 3.36
C THR A 126 -8.36 -4.22 3.70
N ALA A 127 -8.96 -3.12 4.19
CA ALA A 127 -8.24 -1.90 4.52
C ALA A 127 -7.18 -2.14 5.61
N PHE A 128 -7.54 -2.87 6.66
CA PHE A 128 -6.63 -3.17 7.77
C PHE A 128 -5.45 -4.03 7.33
N VAL A 129 -5.70 -5.12 6.61
CA VAL A 129 -4.64 -6.07 6.18
C VAL A 129 -3.67 -5.41 5.20
N LEU A 130 -4.18 -4.65 4.23
CA LEU A 130 -3.32 -3.94 3.27
C LEU A 130 -2.46 -2.88 3.97
N GLN A 131 -3.01 -2.15 4.94
CA GLN A 131 -2.24 -1.21 5.74
C GLN A 131 -1.13 -1.93 6.51
N LEU A 132 -1.45 -3.02 7.23
CA LEU A 132 -0.48 -3.81 7.99
C LEU A 132 0.66 -4.34 7.11
N LEU A 133 0.33 -4.92 5.94
CA LEU A 133 1.32 -5.46 5.00
C LEU A 133 2.20 -4.36 4.38
N THR A 134 1.63 -3.19 4.10
CA THR A 134 2.36 -2.05 3.55
C THR A 134 3.34 -1.47 4.57
N GLU A 135 2.90 -1.23 5.81
CA GLU A 135 3.73 -0.72 6.91
C GLU A 135 4.91 -1.66 7.21
N LYS A 136 4.70 -2.97 7.10
CA LYS A 136 5.74 -4.00 7.29
C LYS A 136 6.53 -4.31 6.02
N GLN A 137 6.27 -3.65 4.90
CA GLN A 137 6.88 -3.90 3.58
C GLN A 137 6.74 -5.36 3.10
N GLN A 138 5.66 -6.04 3.50
CA GLN A 138 5.44 -7.46 3.24
C GLN A 138 4.45 -7.74 2.09
N LEU A 139 3.95 -6.71 1.41
CA LEU A 139 2.94 -6.84 0.35
C LEU A 139 3.43 -7.72 -0.82
N ASN A 140 4.73 -7.65 -1.15
CA ASN A 140 5.34 -8.41 -2.24
C ASN A 140 5.81 -9.82 -1.85
N THR A 141 5.65 -10.22 -0.59
CA THR A 141 5.96 -11.58 -0.13
C THR A 141 4.91 -12.58 -0.59
N THR A 142 5.25 -13.88 -0.55
CA THR A 142 4.32 -14.95 -0.93
C THR A 142 3.00 -14.88 -0.15
N TYR A 143 3.04 -14.70 1.18
CA TYR A 143 1.83 -14.61 1.98
C TYR A 143 1.12 -13.26 1.80
N GLY A 144 1.84 -12.17 1.53
CA GLY A 144 1.24 -10.85 1.24
C GLY A 144 0.41 -10.87 -0.04
N GLN A 145 0.96 -11.42 -1.12
CA GLN A 145 0.24 -11.58 -2.38
C GLN A 145 -0.98 -12.50 -2.25
N GLN A 146 -0.86 -13.58 -1.46
CA GLN A 146 -1.99 -14.48 -1.22
C GLN A 146 -3.05 -13.83 -0.32
N SER A 147 -2.66 -13.06 0.70
CA SER A 147 -3.59 -12.26 1.49
C SER A 147 -4.39 -11.32 0.60
N PHE A 148 -3.74 -10.60 -0.30
CA PHE A 148 -4.40 -9.72 -1.26
C PHE A 148 -5.39 -10.48 -2.17
N SER A 149 -4.98 -11.65 -2.68
CA SER A 149 -5.86 -12.48 -3.53
C SER A 149 -7.11 -12.97 -2.79
N ILE A 150 -6.97 -13.39 -1.52
CA ILE A 150 -8.09 -13.84 -0.68
C ILE A 150 -9.03 -12.66 -0.37
N LEU A 151 -8.49 -11.50 0.00
CA LEU A 151 -9.27 -10.30 0.29
C LEU A 151 -10.08 -9.86 -0.93
N LEU A 152 -9.47 -9.85 -2.11
CA LEU A 152 -10.17 -9.51 -3.34
C LEU A 152 -11.33 -10.49 -3.64
N PHE A 153 -11.15 -11.78 -3.33
CA PHE A 153 -12.26 -12.73 -3.42
C PHE A 153 -13.33 -12.47 -2.38
N GLN A 154 -12.97 -12.13 -1.14
CA GLN A 154 -13.92 -11.82 -0.07
C GLN A 154 -14.79 -10.61 -0.42
N ASP A 155 -14.20 -9.57 -1.01
CA ASP A 155 -14.93 -8.38 -1.48
C ASP A 155 -15.96 -8.77 -2.55
N ILE A 156 -15.60 -9.68 -3.47
CA ILE A 156 -16.55 -10.22 -4.46
C ILE A 156 -17.60 -11.11 -3.79
N ALA A 157 -17.22 -11.93 -2.82
CA ALA A 157 -18.11 -12.87 -2.13
C ALA A 157 -19.11 -12.17 -1.19
N ALA A 158 -18.78 -10.97 -0.70
CA ALA A 158 -19.71 -10.17 0.10
C ALA A 158 -21.02 -9.88 -0.64
N ILE A 159 -20.95 -9.74 -1.96
CA ILE A 159 -22.09 -9.39 -2.80
C ILE A 159 -23.17 -10.49 -2.84
N PRO A 160 -22.87 -11.75 -3.25
CA PRO A 160 -23.86 -12.81 -3.19
C PRO A 160 -24.33 -13.09 -1.75
N LEU A 161 -23.49 -12.86 -0.72
CA LEU A 161 -23.91 -12.96 0.66
C LEU A 161 -24.98 -11.93 1.01
N LEU A 162 -24.80 -10.66 0.63
CA LEU A 162 -25.80 -9.60 0.81
C LEU A 162 -27.09 -9.90 0.03
N ALA A 163 -26.98 -10.41 -1.19
CA ALA A 163 -28.12 -10.76 -2.02
C ALA A 163 -28.96 -11.94 -1.47
N VAL A 164 -28.35 -12.86 -0.75
CA VAL A 164 -29.03 -14.03 -0.16
C VAL A 164 -29.80 -13.67 1.13
N ILE A 165 -29.42 -12.61 1.86
CA ILE A 165 -30.05 -12.26 3.14
C ILE A 165 -31.57 -12.05 3.03
N PRO A 166 -32.11 -11.24 2.12
CA PRO A 166 -33.55 -11.09 1.96
C PRO A 166 -34.27 -12.41 1.62
N LEU A 167 -33.60 -13.30 0.87
CA LEU A 167 -34.14 -14.62 0.52
C LEU A 167 -34.24 -15.55 1.74
N LEU A 168 -33.32 -15.40 2.72
CA LEU A 168 -33.32 -16.17 3.98
C LEU A 168 -34.35 -15.66 4.97
N ALA A 169 -34.75 -14.39 4.87
CA ALA A 169 -35.71 -13.77 5.77
C ALA A 169 -37.10 -14.42 5.73
N GLY A 170 -37.41 -15.16 4.68
CA GLY A 170 -38.68 -15.89 4.57
C GLY A 170 -39.91 -14.98 4.71
N THR A 171 -39.73 -13.68 4.43
CA THR A 171 -40.87 -12.75 4.43
C THR A 171 -41.93 -13.36 3.53
N GLU A 172 -43.09 -13.65 4.12
CA GLU A 172 -44.31 -14.03 3.43
C GLU A 172 -44.77 -12.86 2.52
N SER A 173 -43.86 -12.40 1.66
CA SER A 173 -44.26 -11.63 0.52
C SER A 173 -44.89 -12.62 -0.45
N THR A 174 -46.19 -12.60 -0.48
CA THR A 174 -47.11 -13.40 -1.30
C THR A 174 -46.83 -13.33 -2.81
N HIS A 175 -45.65 -12.92 -3.24
CA HIS A 175 -45.29 -12.64 -4.62
C HIS A 175 -44.01 -13.32 -5.12
N HIS A 176 -43.52 -14.39 -4.49
CA HIS A 176 -42.40 -15.18 -5.03
C HIS A 176 -42.81 -16.12 -6.18
N GLY A 177 -43.74 -15.69 -7.04
CA GLY A 177 -44.08 -16.38 -8.28
C GLY A 177 -43.03 -16.11 -9.37
N ILE A 178 -43.14 -16.88 -10.45
CA ILE A 178 -42.36 -16.72 -11.69
C ILE A 178 -42.29 -15.25 -12.14
N ALA A 179 -43.33 -14.45 -11.85
CA ALA A 179 -43.41 -13.02 -12.16
C ALA A 179 -42.34 -12.18 -11.42
N TYR A 180 -42.02 -12.49 -10.17
CA TYR A 180 -40.99 -11.80 -9.39
C TYR A 180 -39.56 -12.09 -9.94
N PHE A 181 -39.24 -13.35 -10.22
CA PHE A 181 -38.00 -13.70 -10.89
C PHE A 181 -37.89 -13.09 -12.30
N ALA A 182 -38.98 -13.05 -13.03
CA ALA A 182 -39.04 -12.40 -14.33
C ALA A 182 -38.81 -10.87 -14.19
N ALA A 183 -39.37 -10.22 -13.16
CA ALA A 183 -39.17 -8.81 -12.88
C ALA A 183 -37.68 -8.51 -12.51
N ILE A 184 -37.06 -9.36 -11.71
CA ILE A 184 -35.61 -9.24 -11.38
C ILE A 184 -34.78 -9.32 -12.66
N ILE A 185 -34.99 -10.36 -13.48
CA ILE A 185 -34.26 -10.56 -14.75
C ILE A 185 -34.52 -9.39 -15.71
N ALA A 186 -35.76 -8.92 -15.79
CA ALA A 186 -36.12 -7.78 -16.63
C ALA A 186 -35.43 -6.49 -16.14
N THR A 187 -35.38 -6.26 -14.82
CA THR A 187 -34.72 -5.10 -14.23
C THR A 187 -33.22 -5.12 -14.51
N PHE A 188 -32.55 -6.25 -14.31
CA PHE A 188 -31.09 -6.36 -14.61
C PHE A 188 -30.83 -6.23 -16.11
N THR A 189 -31.64 -6.81 -16.95
CA THR A 189 -31.53 -6.67 -18.41
C THR A 189 -31.79 -5.23 -18.83
N GLY A 190 -32.83 -4.60 -18.28
CA GLY A 190 -33.13 -3.18 -18.48
C GLY A 190 -32.00 -2.26 -18.05
N LEU A 191 -31.42 -2.50 -16.88
CA LEU A 191 -30.28 -1.75 -16.35
C LEU A 191 -29.04 -1.91 -17.23
N PHE A 192 -28.77 -3.11 -17.72
CA PHE A 192 -27.68 -3.38 -18.67
C PHE A 192 -27.87 -2.62 -19.99
N LEU A 193 -29.07 -2.68 -20.57
CA LEU A 193 -29.40 -1.96 -21.80
C LEU A 193 -29.35 -0.45 -21.58
N PHE A 194 -29.90 0.04 -20.46
CA PHE A 194 -29.87 1.44 -20.09
C PHE A 194 -28.44 1.95 -19.91
N SER A 195 -27.58 1.17 -19.25
CA SER A 195 -26.16 1.52 -19.09
C SER A 195 -25.47 1.68 -20.45
N ARG A 196 -25.71 0.74 -21.36
CA ARG A 196 -25.03 0.73 -22.68
C ARG A 196 -25.55 1.80 -23.64
N TYR A 197 -26.87 2.02 -23.70
CA TYR A 197 -27.52 2.84 -24.72
C TYR A 197 -27.89 4.25 -24.25
N VAL A 198 -28.03 4.47 -22.95
CA VAL A 198 -28.44 5.75 -22.39
C VAL A 198 -27.34 6.38 -21.55
N MET A 199 -26.78 5.67 -20.59
CA MET A 199 -25.78 6.25 -19.67
C MET A 199 -24.52 6.70 -20.41
N ARG A 200 -23.92 5.89 -21.26
CA ARG A 200 -22.68 6.27 -21.97
C ARG A 200 -22.85 7.52 -22.86
N PRO A 201 -23.87 7.63 -23.71
CA PRO A 201 -24.10 8.86 -24.47
C PRO A 201 -24.40 10.07 -23.57
N PHE A 202 -25.11 9.86 -22.46
CA PHE A 202 -25.43 10.92 -21.52
C PHE A 202 -24.18 11.45 -20.80
N PHE A 203 -23.28 10.59 -20.33
CA PHE A 203 -21.98 10.99 -19.80
C PHE A 203 -21.15 11.77 -20.82
N ARG A 204 -21.10 11.30 -22.08
CA ARG A 204 -20.40 12.04 -23.14
C ARG A 204 -20.99 13.42 -23.41
N PHE A 205 -22.31 13.54 -23.34
CA PHE A 205 -22.98 14.83 -23.50
C PHE A 205 -22.61 15.78 -22.36
N VAL A 206 -22.64 15.32 -21.11
CA VAL A 206 -22.28 16.11 -19.95
C VAL A 206 -20.79 16.46 -19.92
N ALA A 207 -19.91 15.51 -20.23
CA ALA A 207 -18.47 15.75 -20.28
C ALA A 207 -18.06 16.82 -21.30
N LYS A 208 -18.79 16.97 -22.40
CA LYS A 208 -18.57 18.05 -23.37
C LYS A 208 -18.82 19.45 -22.80
N SER A 209 -19.54 19.58 -21.68
CA SER A 209 -19.74 20.87 -21.02
C SER A 209 -18.48 21.41 -20.34
N GLY A 210 -17.47 20.56 -20.10
CA GLY A 210 -16.22 20.93 -19.41
C GLY A 210 -16.34 21.13 -17.91
N ALA A 211 -17.54 20.92 -17.31
CA ALA A 211 -17.78 21.07 -15.89
C ALA A 211 -17.64 19.73 -15.17
N THR A 212 -16.58 19.57 -14.39
CA THR A 212 -16.28 18.33 -13.63
C THR A 212 -17.33 18.01 -12.56
N GLU A 213 -17.96 19.05 -12.00
CA GLU A 213 -19.03 18.93 -11.01
C GLU A 213 -20.26 18.21 -11.56
N LEU A 214 -20.55 18.39 -12.86
CA LEU A 214 -21.70 17.73 -13.51
C LEU A 214 -21.48 16.22 -13.66
N ILE A 215 -20.25 15.75 -13.83
CA ILE A 215 -19.94 14.32 -13.90
C ILE A 215 -20.23 13.66 -12.56
N THR A 216 -19.80 14.31 -11.46
CA THR A 216 -20.13 13.88 -10.09
C THR A 216 -21.64 13.82 -9.86
N ALA A 217 -22.35 14.90 -10.24
CA ALA A 217 -23.81 14.99 -10.09
C ALA A 217 -24.53 13.88 -10.88
N VAL A 218 -24.10 13.60 -12.11
CA VAL A 218 -24.65 12.50 -12.93
C VAL A 218 -24.37 11.15 -12.27
N GLY A 219 -23.16 10.92 -11.77
CA GLY A 219 -22.84 9.68 -11.07
C GLY A 219 -23.72 9.46 -9.86
N LEU A 220 -23.86 10.45 -8.98
CA LEU A 220 -24.74 10.39 -7.81
C LEU A 220 -26.22 10.22 -8.22
N PHE A 221 -26.68 10.96 -9.24
CA PHE A 221 -28.04 10.84 -9.74
C PHE A 221 -28.36 9.43 -10.24
N ILE A 222 -27.43 8.81 -10.98
CA ILE A 222 -27.63 7.44 -11.49
C ILE A 222 -27.69 6.45 -10.32
N ILE A 223 -26.80 6.58 -9.33
CA ILE A 223 -26.81 5.70 -8.15
C ILE A 223 -28.15 5.84 -7.43
N LEU A 224 -28.58 7.06 -7.13
CA LEU A 224 -29.86 7.33 -6.46
C LEU A 224 -31.05 6.82 -7.25
N ALA A 225 -31.07 7.04 -8.56
CA ALA A 225 -32.17 6.57 -9.44
C ALA A 225 -32.28 5.04 -9.46
N VAL A 226 -31.13 4.33 -9.50
CA VAL A 226 -31.11 2.87 -9.44
C VAL A 226 -31.52 2.37 -8.06
N VAL A 227 -31.02 2.98 -7.00
CA VAL A 227 -31.39 2.65 -5.61
C VAL A 227 -32.90 2.79 -5.41
N LEU A 228 -33.49 3.91 -5.82
CA LEU A 228 -34.94 4.13 -5.77
C LEU A 228 -35.71 3.10 -6.62
N LEU A 229 -35.21 2.77 -7.81
CA LEU A 229 -35.82 1.72 -8.65
C LEU A 229 -35.80 0.37 -7.95
N MET A 230 -34.67 0.00 -7.33
CA MET A 230 -34.54 -1.27 -6.60
C MET A 230 -35.48 -1.31 -5.38
N ASP A 231 -35.55 -0.24 -4.63
CA ASP A 231 -36.44 -0.07 -3.48
C ASP A 231 -37.91 -0.25 -3.87
N THR A 232 -38.35 0.39 -4.97
CA THR A 232 -39.73 0.23 -5.47
C THR A 232 -40.09 -1.20 -5.96
N LEU A 233 -39.10 -2.02 -6.22
CA LEU A 233 -39.24 -3.41 -6.67
C LEU A 233 -38.99 -4.42 -5.53
N ASP A 234 -38.86 -3.96 -4.30
CA ASP A 234 -38.47 -4.78 -3.15
C ASP A 234 -37.16 -5.59 -3.39
N ILE A 235 -36.22 -5.00 -4.16
CA ILE A 235 -34.90 -5.58 -4.44
C ILE A 235 -33.85 -4.85 -3.59
N SER A 236 -32.84 -5.57 -3.12
CA SER A 236 -31.73 -4.98 -2.34
C SER A 236 -31.11 -3.76 -3.06
N THR A 237 -31.16 -2.61 -2.40
CA THR A 237 -30.60 -1.33 -2.86
C THR A 237 -29.07 -1.38 -3.00
N THR A 238 -28.39 -2.10 -2.10
CA THR A 238 -26.94 -2.33 -2.12
C THR A 238 -26.51 -3.15 -3.33
N LEU A 239 -27.29 -4.18 -3.70
CA LEU A 239 -27.08 -4.98 -4.91
C LEU A 239 -27.24 -4.12 -6.17
N GLY A 240 -28.25 -3.26 -6.22
CA GLY A 240 -28.49 -2.33 -7.33
C GLY A 240 -27.31 -1.36 -7.53
N ALA A 241 -26.82 -0.78 -6.45
CA ALA A 241 -25.67 0.12 -6.49
C ALA A 241 -24.40 -0.60 -6.99
N PHE A 242 -24.14 -1.80 -6.49
CA PHE A 242 -23.02 -2.62 -6.94
C PHE A 242 -23.07 -2.92 -8.44
N LEU A 243 -24.22 -3.42 -8.92
CA LEU A 243 -24.38 -3.73 -10.34
C LEU A 243 -24.22 -2.49 -11.23
N THR A 244 -24.70 -1.34 -10.77
CA THR A 244 -24.49 -0.07 -11.46
C THR A 244 -22.98 0.24 -11.58
N GLY A 245 -22.21 0.01 -10.53
CA GLY A 245 -20.76 0.11 -10.55
C GLY A 245 -20.10 -0.82 -11.57
N VAL A 246 -20.46 -2.11 -11.57
CA VAL A 246 -19.96 -3.12 -12.53
C VAL A 246 -20.28 -2.73 -13.97
N LEU A 247 -21.49 -2.24 -14.25
CA LEU A 247 -21.90 -1.81 -15.58
C LEU A 247 -21.15 -0.58 -16.08
N LEU A 248 -20.68 0.28 -15.17
CA LEU A 248 -19.86 1.44 -15.48
C LEU A 248 -18.35 1.17 -15.40
N ALA A 249 -17.92 -0.01 -14.93
CA ALA A 249 -16.50 -0.38 -14.79
C ALA A 249 -15.72 -0.35 -16.11
N ASP A 250 -16.38 -0.65 -17.25
CA ASP A 250 -15.81 -0.58 -18.59
C ASP A 250 -16.03 0.78 -19.28
N SER A 251 -16.53 1.79 -18.56
CA SER A 251 -16.77 3.11 -19.15
C SER A 251 -15.49 3.95 -19.16
N GLU A 252 -15.38 4.83 -20.16
CA GLU A 252 -14.28 5.80 -20.26
C GLU A 252 -14.25 6.80 -19.10
N PHE A 253 -15.39 6.98 -18.39
CA PHE A 253 -15.55 7.90 -17.24
C PHE A 253 -15.29 7.25 -15.88
N ARG A 254 -14.86 5.98 -15.85
CA ARG A 254 -14.65 5.21 -14.63
C ARG A 254 -13.76 5.93 -13.60
N HIS A 255 -12.58 6.38 -14.03
CA HIS A 255 -11.61 7.03 -13.13
C HIS A 255 -12.11 8.36 -12.59
N GLU A 256 -12.86 9.09 -13.40
CA GLU A 256 -13.47 10.35 -13.02
C GLU A 256 -14.59 10.16 -11.98
N LEU A 257 -15.44 9.15 -12.21
CA LEU A 257 -16.47 8.74 -11.25
C LEU A 257 -15.86 8.23 -9.94
N GLU A 258 -14.84 7.40 -10.01
CA GLU A 258 -14.12 6.89 -8.85
C GLU A 258 -13.55 8.05 -8.02
N ALA A 259 -12.80 8.96 -8.65
CA ALA A 259 -12.20 10.10 -7.98
C ALA A 259 -13.25 11.06 -7.38
N SER A 260 -14.38 11.25 -8.07
CA SER A 260 -15.42 12.18 -7.64
C SER A 260 -16.29 11.62 -6.49
N ILE A 261 -16.53 10.31 -6.46
CA ILE A 261 -17.41 9.67 -5.46
C ILE A 261 -16.63 9.21 -4.21
N ALA A 262 -15.34 8.91 -4.34
CA ALA A 262 -14.52 8.43 -3.23
C ALA A 262 -14.55 9.33 -1.97
N PRO A 263 -14.52 10.68 -2.05
CA PRO A 263 -14.62 11.53 -0.87
C PRO A 263 -15.95 11.38 -0.12
N PHE A 264 -17.06 11.28 -0.86
CA PHE A 264 -18.39 11.09 -0.26
C PHE A 264 -18.50 9.72 0.41
N LYS A 265 -18.02 8.65 -0.26
CA LYS A 265 -17.92 7.33 0.35
C LYS A 265 -17.14 7.40 1.67
N GLY A 266 -15.98 8.03 1.68
CA GLY A 266 -15.12 8.10 2.86
C GLY A 266 -15.80 8.76 4.06
N LEU A 267 -16.49 9.90 3.84
CA LEU A 267 -17.21 10.62 4.89
C LEU A 267 -18.41 9.82 5.41
N LEU A 268 -19.27 9.33 4.51
CA LEU A 268 -20.48 8.64 4.89
C LEU A 268 -20.20 7.25 5.47
N LEU A 269 -19.20 6.55 4.98
CA LEU A 269 -18.75 5.29 5.57
C LEU A 269 -18.14 5.51 6.96
N GLY A 270 -17.41 6.61 7.16
CA GLY A 270 -16.95 7.03 8.49
C GLY A 270 -18.12 7.28 9.44
N LEU A 271 -19.18 7.96 8.95
CA LEU A 271 -20.41 8.17 9.72
C LEU A 271 -21.09 6.84 10.06
N PHE A 272 -21.15 5.89 9.10
CA PHE A 272 -21.68 4.54 9.33
C PHE A 272 -20.96 3.82 10.47
N PHE A 273 -19.62 3.79 10.44
CA PHE A 273 -18.87 3.14 11.53
C PHE A 273 -18.99 3.88 12.85
N MET A 274 -19.10 5.20 12.85
CA MET A 274 -19.41 5.95 14.08
C MET A 274 -20.79 5.57 14.64
N THR A 275 -21.81 5.44 13.78
CA THR A 275 -23.15 5.04 14.21
C THR A 275 -23.15 3.61 14.75
N VAL A 276 -22.48 2.67 14.10
CA VAL A 276 -22.28 1.31 14.63
C VAL A 276 -21.56 1.36 15.99
N GLY A 277 -20.55 2.24 16.13
CA GLY A 277 -19.88 2.46 17.42
C GLY A 277 -20.82 3.00 18.50
N MET A 278 -21.69 3.96 18.16
CA MET A 278 -22.67 4.54 19.11
C MET A 278 -23.70 3.51 19.59
N THR A 279 -24.13 2.61 18.73
CA THR A 279 -25.07 1.53 19.09
C THR A 279 -24.41 0.38 19.84
N THR A 280 -23.08 0.36 19.93
CA THR A 280 -22.33 -0.70 20.63
C THR A 280 -22.48 -0.56 22.13
N GLN A 281 -23.00 -1.61 22.78
CA GLN A 281 -23.18 -1.68 24.22
C GLN A 281 -21.93 -2.24 24.91
N LEU A 282 -21.12 -1.35 25.49
CA LEU A 282 -19.92 -1.77 26.23
C LEU A 282 -20.24 -2.52 27.52
N SER A 283 -21.46 -2.37 28.07
CA SER A 283 -21.91 -3.12 29.25
C SER A 283 -21.80 -4.63 29.03
N LEU A 284 -22.02 -5.12 27.79
CA LEU A 284 -21.91 -6.54 27.45
C LEU A 284 -20.50 -7.10 27.67
N LEU A 285 -19.47 -6.27 27.60
CA LEU A 285 -18.10 -6.71 27.90
C LEU A 285 -17.94 -7.04 29.40
N ILE A 286 -18.72 -6.38 30.26
CA ILE A 286 -18.72 -6.59 31.69
C ILE A 286 -19.72 -7.69 32.08
N GLU A 287 -20.89 -7.72 31.45
CA GLU A 287 -21.96 -8.66 31.72
C GLU A 287 -21.65 -10.08 31.22
N MET A 288 -21.06 -10.18 30.01
CA MET A 288 -20.74 -11.44 29.32
C MET A 288 -19.28 -11.51 28.83
N PRO A 289 -18.28 -11.30 29.71
CA PRO A 289 -16.86 -11.19 29.26
C PRO A 289 -16.37 -12.46 28.58
N TRP A 290 -16.79 -13.63 29.05
CA TRP A 290 -16.39 -14.91 28.47
C TRP A 290 -16.96 -15.12 27.06
N LEU A 291 -18.17 -14.64 26.80
CA LEU A 291 -18.77 -14.71 25.47
C LEU A 291 -18.04 -13.79 24.50
N ILE A 292 -17.79 -12.55 24.87
CA ILE A 292 -17.19 -11.54 23.99
C ILE A 292 -15.70 -11.82 23.75
N ILE A 293 -14.93 -11.97 24.83
CA ILE A 293 -13.47 -12.22 24.73
C ILE A 293 -13.23 -13.62 24.16
N GLY A 294 -13.96 -14.62 24.66
CA GLY A 294 -13.86 -16.00 24.16
C GLY A 294 -14.30 -16.12 22.70
N GLY A 295 -15.37 -15.41 22.31
CA GLY A 295 -15.82 -15.34 20.94
C GLY A 295 -14.79 -14.68 20.00
N ALA A 296 -14.19 -13.56 20.41
CA ALA A 296 -13.15 -12.88 19.63
C ALA A 296 -11.89 -13.75 19.48
N ILE A 297 -11.42 -14.36 20.57
CA ILE A 297 -10.27 -15.29 20.52
C ILE A 297 -10.63 -16.52 19.71
N GLY A 298 -11.82 -17.09 19.89
CA GLY A 298 -12.31 -18.23 19.11
C GLY A 298 -12.35 -17.95 17.62
N LEU A 299 -12.85 -16.78 17.21
CA LEU A 299 -12.85 -16.33 15.82
C LEU A 299 -11.43 -16.26 15.26
N LEU A 300 -10.51 -15.60 15.98
CA LEU A 300 -9.12 -15.45 15.58
C LEU A 300 -8.41 -16.81 15.46
N VAL A 301 -8.64 -17.72 16.39
CA VAL A 301 -8.05 -19.08 16.37
C VAL A 301 -8.62 -19.90 15.22
N ILE A 302 -9.94 -19.95 15.05
CA ILE A 302 -10.58 -20.72 13.98
C ILE A 302 -10.08 -20.24 12.61
N LYS A 303 -10.11 -18.94 12.35
CA LYS A 303 -9.66 -18.38 11.07
C LYS A 303 -8.17 -18.62 10.85
N THR A 304 -7.33 -18.42 11.87
CA THR A 304 -5.89 -18.70 11.78
C THR A 304 -5.64 -20.17 11.41
N LEU A 305 -6.31 -21.11 12.09
CA LEU A 305 -6.14 -22.54 11.83
C LEU A 305 -6.60 -22.94 10.42
N VAL A 306 -7.79 -22.48 10.00
CA VAL A 306 -8.33 -22.79 8.67
C VAL A 306 -7.43 -22.23 7.57
N LEU A 307 -7.04 -20.97 7.66
CA LEU A 307 -6.17 -20.33 6.67
C LEU A 307 -4.78 -20.99 6.62
N THR A 308 -4.22 -21.29 7.79
CA THR A 308 -2.94 -22.02 7.88
C THR A 308 -3.04 -23.41 7.24
N ALA A 309 -4.13 -24.15 7.50
CA ALA A 309 -4.36 -25.46 6.90
C ALA A 309 -4.51 -25.38 5.37
N ILE A 310 -5.26 -24.40 4.85
CA ILE A 310 -5.41 -24.17 3.41
C ILE A 310 -4.05 -23.83 2.77
N ALA A 311 -3.26 -22.96 3.39
CA ALA A 311 -1.93 -22.58 2.90
C ALA A 311 -0.97 -23.78 2.92
N ARG A 312 -1.02 -24.60 3.97
CA ARG A 312 -0.23 -25.85 4.06
C ARG A 312 -0.64 -26.87 2.99
N TYR A 313 -1.94 -27.02 2.72
CA TYR A 313 -2.42 -27.86 1.63
C TYR A 313 -1.86 -27.43 0.27
N LYS A 314 -1.67 -26.12 0.06
CA LYS A 314 -1.02 -25.53 -1.12
C LYS A 314 0.52 -25.58 -1.04
N LYS A 315 1.10 -26.29 -0.06
CA LYS A 315 2.55 -26.51 0.14
C LYS A 315 3.35 -25.25 0.46
N TYR A 316 2.73 -24.21 1.02
CA TYR A 316 3.47 -23.06 1.52
C TYR A 316 4.29 -23.44 2.77
N SER A 317 5.39 -22.72 3.03
CA SER A 317 6.18 -22.88 4.24
C SER A 317 5.34 -22.63 5.49
N TRP A 318 5.72 -23.22 6.63
CA TRP A 318 5.02 -23.01 7.89
C TRP A 318 4.92 -21.54 8.26
N ASN A 319 5.99 -20.75 8.04
CA ASN A 319 6.03 -19.32 8.29
C ASN A 319 4.98 -18.56 7.48
N ASN A 320 5.01 -18.73 6.17
CA ASN A 320 4.07 -18.05 5.29
C ASN A 320 2.63 -18.48 5.58
N SER A 321 2.41 -19.73 5.99
CA SER A 321 1.07 -20.24 6.32
C SER A 321 0.54 -19.64 7.63
N LEU A 322 1.37 -19.54 8.67
CA LEU A 322 0.99 -18.93 9.96
C LEU A 322 0.80 -17.41 9.84
N LEU A 323 1.68 -16.72 9.08
CA LEU A 323 1.54 -15.28 8.84
C LEU A 323 0.28 -14.97 8.02
N LEU A 324 -0.01 -15.76 6.98
CA LEU A 324 -1.26 -15.66 6.23
C LEU A 324 -2.48 -15.84 7.15
N GLY A 325 -2.47 -16.89 7.97
CA GLY A 325 -3.55 -17.20 8.88
C GLY A 325 -3.82 -16.09 9.89
N THR A 326 -2.77 -15.58 10.54
CA THR A 326 -2.91 -14.50 11.54
C THR A 326 -3.23 -13.15 10.94
N CYS A 327 -2.70 -12.86 9.75
CA CYS A 327 -2.97 -11.59 9.06
C CYS A 327 -4.45 -11.44 8.67
N LEU A 328 -5.13 -12.54 8.33
CA LEU A 328 -6.54 -12.56 7.89
C LEU A 328 -7.50 -13.07 8.99
N ALA A 329 -7.06 -13.19 10.23
CA ALA A 329 -7.85 -13.82 11.30
C ALA A 329 -9.05 -13.00 11.78
N GLN A 330 -9.01 -11.67 11.69
CA GLN A 330 -10.06 -10.78 12.17
C GLN A 330 -11.34 -10.86 11.35
N GLY A 331 -12.46 -10.37 11.92
CA GLY A 331 -13.64 -10.00 11.16
C GLY A 331 -13.38 -8.75 10.31
N GLY A 332 -14.17 -8.54 9.24
CA GLY A 332 -14.07 -7.40 8.35
C GLY A 332 -15.16 -6.37 8.54
N GLU A 333 -14.99 -5.21 7.89
CA GLU A 333 -15.99 -4.15 7.81
C GLU A 333 -17.31 -4.61 7.20
N PHE A 334 -17.28 -5.55 6.27
CA PHE A 334 -18.47 -6.13 5.68
C PHE A 334 -19.34 -6.90 6.68
N ALA A 335 -18.75 -7.40 7.77
CA ALA A 335 -19.54 -8.04 8.81
C ALA A 335 -20.58 -7.10 9.41
N PHE A 336 -20.22 -5.84 9.67
CA PHE A 336 -21.17 -4.83 10.19
C PHE A 336 -22.32 -4.57 9.21
N VAL A 337 -22.01 -4.47 7.91
CA VAL A 337 -23.01 -4.24 6.85
C VAL A 337 -23.95 -5.44 6.74
N ILE A 338 -23.41 -6.65 6.66
CA ILE A 338 -24.18 -7.90 6.55
C ILE A 338 -25.07 -8.09 7.77
N LEU A 339 -24.55 -7.86 8.96
CA LEU A 339 -25.29 -8.01 10.22
C LEU A 339 -26.39 -6.95 10.36
N SER A 340 -26.12 -5.69 9.96
CA SER A 340 -27.12 -4.61 9.94
C SER A 340 -28.26 -4.93 8.98
N LEU A 341 -27.96 -5.38 7.77
CA LEU A 341 -28.97 -5.81 6.80
C LEU A 341 -29.79 -7.00 7.33
N ALA A 342 -29.14 -7.98 7.96
CA ALA A 342 -29.85 -9.12 8.54
C ALA A 342 -30.76 -8.73 9.72
N LYS A 343 -30.45 -7.66 10.43
CA LYS A 343 -31.34 -7.06 11.45
C LYS A 343 -32.54 -6.39 10.77
N SER A 344 -32.35 -5.57 9.76
CA SER A 344 -33.45 -4.91 9.03
C SER A 344 -34.43 -5.94 8.42
N GLU A 345 -33.91 -7.06 7.94
CA GLU A 345 -34.67 -8.20 7.42
C GLU A 345 -35.22 -9.13 8.53
N LYS A 346 -35.10 -8.78 9.81
CA LYS A 346 -35.59 -9.53 10.97
C LYS A 346 -35.02 -10.95 11.14
N ILE A 347 -33.91 -11.27 10.51
CA ILE A 347 -33.19 -12.54 10.72
C ILE A 347 -32.43 -12.53 12.04
N LEU A 348 -31.90 -11.37 12.43
CA LEU A 348 -31.15 -11.19 13.67
C LEU A 348 -31.90 -10.26 14.62
N THR A 349 -31.86 -10.62 15.90
CA THR A 349 -32.33 -9.77 16.99
C THR A 349 -31.16 -8.95 17.56
N ASP A 350 -31.47 -7.86 18.29
CA ASP A 350 -30.44 -7.06 18.95
C ASP A 350 -29.60 -7.88 19.91
N ALA A 351 -30.21 -8.83 20.61
CA ALA A 351 -29.52 -9.75 21.52
C ALA A 351 -28.42 -10.59 20.86
N LEU A 352 -28.48 -10.81 19.54
CA LEU A 352 -27.44 -11.50 18.75
C LEU A 352 -26.52 -10.53 18.05
N LEU A 353 -27.06 -9.44 17.52
CA LEU A 353 -26.31 -8.44 16.75
C LEU A 353 -25.22 -7.79 17.61
N GLU A 354 -25.58 -7.31 18.79
CA GLU A 354 -24.68 -6.54 19.65
C GLU A 354 -23.44 -7.33 20.12
N PRO A 355 -23.57 -8.56 20.65
CA PRO A 355 -22.41 -9.37 20.99
C PRO A 355 -21.51 -9.69 19.80
N VAL A 356 -22.10 -10.02 18.63
CA VAL A 356 -21.32 -10.35 17.42
C VAL A 356 -20.59 -9.12 16.91
N THR A 357 -21.21 -7.95 16.91
CA THR A 357 -20.58 -6.67 16.54
C THR A 357 -19.37 -6.37 17.43
N LEU A 358 -19.52 -6.59 18.74
CA LEU A 358 -18.44 -6.38 19.70
C LEU A 358 -17.30 -7.41 19.53
N ILE A 359 -17.62 -8.66 19.21
CA ILE A 359 -16.65 -9.71 18.86
C ILE A 359 -15.83 -9.31 17.62
N VAL A 360 -16.49 -8.83 16.56
CA VAL A 360 -15.81 -8.34 15.34
C VAL A 360 -14.86 -7.20 15.68
N THR A 361 -15.37 -6.17 16.39
CA THR A 361 -14.57 -5.00 16.79
C THR A 361 -13.34 -5.43 17.60
N LEU A 362 -13.53 -6.28 18.62
CA LEU A 362 -12.44 -6.77 19.47
C LEU A 362 -11.44 -7.61 18.68
N SER A 363 -11.89 -8.43 17.72
CA SER A 363 -11.01 -9.22 16.85
C SER A 363 -10.10 -8.33 16.00
N MET A 364 -10.62 -7.21 15.49
CA MET A 364 -9.82 -6.24 14.72
C MET A 364 -8.78 -5.55 15.61
N VAL A 365 -9.13 -5.20 16.85
CA VAL A 365 -8.19 -4.57 17.81
C VAL A 365 -7.08 -5.54 18.22
N LEU A 366 -7.39 -6.82 18.40
CA LEU A 366 -6.43 -7.83 18.86
C LEU A 366 -5.46 -8.30 17.75
N THR A 367 -5.87 -8.23 16.51
CA THR A 367 -5.08 -8.78 15.37
C THR A 367 -3.66 -8.21 15.24
N PRO A 368 -3.38 -6.90 15.36
CA PRO A 368 -2.02 -6.38 15.30
C PRO A 368 -1.12 -6.99 16.37
N VAL A 369 -1.65 -7.16 17.58
CA VAL A 369 -0.92 -7.74 18.71
C VAL A 369 -0.63 -9.21 18.47
N ILE A 370 -1.62 -9.97 18.02
CA ILE A 370 -1.48 -11.41 17.73
C ILE A 370 -0.51 -11.62 16.55
N TYR A 371 -0.63 -10.82 15.51
CA TYR A 371 0.32 -10.86 14.38
C TYR A 371 1.75 -10.55 14.83
N TRP A 372 1.95 -9.54 15.67
CA TRP A 372 3.26 -9.22 16.24
C TRP A 372 3.81 -10.37 17.10
N ILE A 373 2.99 -10.95 17.98
CA ILE A 373 3.39 -12.11 18.80
C ILE A 373 3.76 -13.28 17.89
N MET A 374 2.97 -13.56 16.87
CA MET A 374 3.23 -14.63 15.91
C MET A 374 4.54 -14.41 15.17
N ALA A 375 4.74 -13.24 14.58
CA ALA A 375 5.91 -12.91 13.78
C ALA A 375 7.21 -12.84 14.60
N CYS A 376 7.15 -12.22 15.81
CA CYS A 376 8.36 -11.93 16.59
C CYS A 376 8.67 -12.96 17.68
N LYS A 377 7.68 -13.75 18.15
CA LYS A 377 7.86 -14.69 19.25
C LYS A 377 7.66 -16.15 18.84
N ILE A 378 6.57 -16.44 18.13
CA ILE A 378 6.17 -17.85 17.85
C ILE A 378 6.93 -18.42 16.67
N ILE A 379 6.96 -17.71 15.54
CA ILE A 379 7.65 -18.19 14.34
C ILE A 379 9.15 -18.44 14.58
N PRO A 380 9.90 -17.58 15.26
CA PRO A 380 11.30 -17.85 15.58
C PRO A 380 11.53 -19.11 16.46
N LEU A 381 10.53 -19.52 17.28
CA LEU A 381 10.62 -20.76 18.07
C LEU A 381 10.56 -22.02 17.20
N PHE A 382 9.80 -21.98 16.10
CA PHE A 382 9.71 -23.08 15.14
C PHE A 382 10.84 -23.06 14.10
N HIS A 383 11.50 -21.91 13.94
CA HIS A 383 12.69 -21.74 13.11
C HIS A 383 13.93 -21.66 13.99
N LYS A 384 14.31 -22.75 14.60
CA LYS A 384 15.70 -23.11 14.76
C LYS A 384 16.17 -23.81 13.46
N GLU A 385 15.97 -23.23 12.31
CA GLU A 385 17.00 -23.31 11.30
C GLU A 385 18.15 -22.51 11.92
N LEU A 386 19.14 -23.19 12.42
CA LEU A 386 20.47 -22.61 12.60
C LEU A 386 20.71 -21.82 11.32
N PRO A 387 21.02 -20.52 11.39
CA PRO A 387 21.41 -19.83 10.17
C PRO A 387 22.38 -20.75 9.45
N PRO A 388 22.20 -21.01 8.16
CA PRO A 388 23.10 -21.89 7.45
C PRO A 388 24.50 -21.44 7.79
N GLU A 389 25.36 -22.38 8.17
CA GLU A 389 26.74 -22.08 8.52
C GLU A 389 27.32 -21.22 7.42
N TYR A 390 27.99 -20.15 7.80
CA TYR A 390 28.69 -19.32 6.82
C TYR A 390 29.65 -20.17 6.03
N ASP A 391 29.83 -19.85 4.77
CA ASP A 391 30.75 -20.59 3.92
C ASP A 391 32.17 -20.53 4.47
N GLU A 392 32.84 -21.63 4.49
CA GLU A 392 34.31 -21.65 4.63
C GLU A 392 34.91 -21.05 3.36
N ILE A 393 35.48 -19.86 3.48
CA ILE A 393 36.18 -19.23 2.36
C ILE A 393 37.56 -19.84 2.28
N PRO A 394 37.88 -20.60 1.20
CA PRO A 394 39.25 -21.10 1.02
C PRO A 394 40.21 -19.92 1.00
N GLN A 395 41.33 -20.03 1.69
CA GLN A 395 42.35 -18.95 1.70
C GLN A 395 42.73 -18.61 0.24
N GLN A 396 42.35 -17.46 -0.23
CA GLN A 396 42.62 -16.97 -1.57
C GLN A 396 43.37 -15.64 -1.45
N ASP A 397 44.45 -15.50 -2.22
CA ASP A 397 45.26 -14.31 -2.27
C ASP A 397 44.69 -13.29 -3.30
N ASN A 398 43.37 -13.08 -3.25
CA ASN A 398 42.72 -12.16 -4.17
C ASN A 398 42.99 -10.70 -3.78
N PRO A 399 43.37 -9.84 -4.75
CA PRO A 399 43.68 -8.44 -4.46
C PRO A 399 42.45 -7.58 -4.16
N ILE A 400 41.23 -8.09 -4.42
CA ILE A 400 39.97 -7.35 -4.26
C ILE A 400 39.02 -8.16 -3.38
N ILE A 401 38.44 -7.52 -2.36
CA ILE A 401 37.31 -8.03 -1.60
C ILE A 401 36.10 -7.16 -1.88
N ILE A 402 34.96 -7.77 -2.16
CA ILE A 402 33.67 -7.09 -2.41
C ILE A 402 32.70 -7.53 -1.31
N ALA A 403 32.36 -6.63 -0.43
CA ALA A 403 31.37 -6.80 0.62
C ALA A 403 30.01 -6.25 0.14
N GLY A 404 29.04 -7.13 -0.06
CA GLY A 404 27.75 -6.83 -0.69
C GLY A 404 27.78 -7.06 -2.20
N PHE A 405 26.93 -8.00 -2.67
CA PHE A 405 26.83 -8.38 -4.08
C PHE A 405 25.51 -7.91 -4.72
N GLY A 406 25.03 -6.77 -4.24
CA GLY A 406 23.87 -6.06 -4.77
C GLY A 406 24.15 -5.37 -6.10
N ARG A 407 23.41 -4.32 -6.39
CA ARG A 407 23.48 -3.53 -7.66
C ARG A 407 24.88 -3.01 -7.97
N PHE A 408 25.61 -2.55 -6.97
CA PHE A 408 26.98 -2.03 -7.09
C PHE A 408 28.01 -3.17 -7.24
N GLY A 409 28.02 -4.09 -6.28
CA GLY A 409 29.02 -5.17 -6.23
C GLY A 409 29.03 -6.05 -7.47
N GLN A 410 27.87 -6.36 -8.05
CA GLN A 410 27.76 -7.16 -9.27
C GLN A 410 28.42 -6.48 -10.48
N ILE A 411 28.25 -5.18 -10.66
CA ILE A 411 28.83 -4.44 -11.78
C ILE A 411 30.35 -4.45 -11.66
N ILE A 412 30.87 -4.15 -10.47
CA ILE A 412 32.31 -4.11 -10.21
C ILE A 412 32.93 -5.50 -10.40
N ALA A 413 32.28 -6.55 -9.87
CA ALA A 413 32.74 -7.93 -10.03
C ALA A 413 32.79 -8.37 -11.52
N ARG A 414 31.80 -7.94 -12.34
CA ARG A 414 31.81 -8.21 -13.79
C ARG A 414 32.99 -7.54 -14.49
N ILE A 415 33.28 -6.29 -14.15
CA ILE A 415 34.42 -5.54 -14.70
C ILE A 415 35.73 -6.21 -14.26
N ALA A 416 35.88 -6.54 -12.97
CA ALA A 416 37.06 -7.24 -12.46
C ALA A 416 37.29 -8.56 -13.19
N ARG A 417 36.22 -9.33 -13.41
CA ARG A 417 36.27 -10.61 -14.15
C ARG A 417 36.75 -10.43 -15.60
N LEU A 418 36.23 -9.40 -16.30
CA LEU A 418 36.64 -9.09 -17.68
C LEU A 418 38.11 -8.68 -17.76
N GLN A 419 38.65 -8.09 -16.70
CA GLN A 419 40.07 -7.73 -16.60
C GLN A 419 40.94 -8.85 -16.01
N HIS A 420 40.37 -10.06 -15.82
CA HIS A 420 41.06 -11.21 -15.22
C HIS A 420 41.64 -10.92 -13.81
N LEU A 421 41.05 -9.98 -13.08
CA LEU A 421 41.42 -9.67 -11.71
C LEU A 421 40.74 -10.64 -10.74
N GLY A 422 41.48 -11.24 -9.84
CA GLY A 422 40.95 -12.09 -8.77
C GLY A 422 40.18 -11.24 -7.76
N PHE A 423 39.01 -11.70 -7.34
CA PHE A 423 38.23 -11.08 -6.27
C PHE A 423 37.54 -12.12 -5.40
N THR A 424 37.31 -11.77 -4.13
CA THR A 424 36.47 -12.52 -3.19
C THR A 424 35.20 -11.70 -2.94
N ALA A 425 34.04 -12.24 -3.26
CA ALA A 425 32.77 -11.57 -3.04
C ALA A 425 31.98 -12.27 -1.93
N ILE A 426 31.38 -11.49 -1.04
CA ILE A 426 30.66 -11.94 0.15
C ILE A 426 29.34 -11.20 0.23
N ASP A 427 28.25 -11.94 0.53
CA ASP A 427 26.93 -11.36 0.75
C ASP A 427 26.20 -12.11 1.88
N ASN A 428 25.42 -11.41 2.67
CA ASN A 428 24.62 -11.98 3.76
C ASN A 428 23.21 -12.42 3.30
N ASN A 429 22.87 -12.22 2.03
CA ASN A 429 21.61 -12.65 1.45
C ASN A 429 21.76 -14.02 0.76
N LEU A 430 21.31 -15.08 1.43
CA LEU A 430 21.39 -16.44 0.93
C LEU A 430 20.72 -16.62 -0.44
N HIS A 431 19.57 -15.97 -0.67
CA HIS A 431 18.89 -16.06 -1.97
C HIS A 431 19.72 -15.47 -3.11
N GLN A 432 20.43 -14.38 -2.84
CA GLN A 432 21.35 -13.75 -3.79
C GLN A 432 22.54 -14.66 -4.07
N VAL A 433 23.10 -15.26 -3.03
CA VAL A 433 24.23 -16.19 -3.13
C VAL A 433 23.83 -17.41 -3.96
N ASP A 434 22.71 -18.05 -3.65
CA ASP A 434 22.19 -19.20 -4.40
C ASP A 434 21.89 -18.86 -5.86
N PHE A 435 21.32 -17.69 -6.11
CA PHE A 435 21.06 -17.22 -7.46
C PHE A 435 22.36 -17.11 -8.27
N VAL A 436 23.36 -16.44 -7.74
CA VAL A 436 24.66 -16.25 -8.42
C VAL A 436 25.37 -17.58 -8.66
N ARG A 437 25.33 -18.50 -7.69
CA ARG A 437 25.93 -19.84 -7.80
C ARG A 437 25.30 -20.69 -8.90
N ARG A 438 23.98 -20.63 -9.07
CA ARG A 438 23.27 -21.34 -10.16
C ARG A 438 23.74 -20.92 -11.55
N TYR A 439 24.24 -19.68 -11.68
CA TYR A 439 24.83 -19.17 -12.92
C TYR A 439 26.36 -19.31 -12.98
N GLY A 440 26.94 -20.18 -12.12
CA GLY A 440 28.38 -20.47 -12.13
C GLY A 440 29.28 -19.37 -11.55
N GLY A 441 28.70 -18.41 -10.83
CA GLY A 441 29.45 -17.38 -10.14
C GLY A 441 29.97 -17.86 -8.77
N LYS A 442 31.15 -17.40 -8.36
CA LYS A 442 31.68 -17.62 -7.02
C LYS A 442 31.27 -16.47 -6.11
N LEU A 443 30.35 -16.75 -5.19
CA LEU A 443 29.88 -15.83 -4.16
C LEU A 443 29.78 -16.59 -2.84
N TYR A 444 30.34 -16.04 -1.78
CA TYR A 444 30.34 -16.65 -0.47
C TYR A 444 29.21 -16.07 0.39
N TYR A 445 28.51 -16.95 1.09
CA TYR A 445 27.52 -16.58 2.08
C TYR A 445 28.22 -16.22 3.39
N GLY A 446 28.02 -14.98 3.88
CA GLY A 446 28.62 -14.56 5.12
C GLY A 446 28.29 -13.13 5.51
N ASP A 447 28.44 -12.85 6.78
CA ASP A 447 28.26 -11.52 7.35
C ASP A 447 29.61 -10.81 7.53
N VAL A 448 29.88 -9.83 6.69
CA VAL A 448 31.14 -9.09 6.66
C VAL A 448 31.35 -8.16 7.87
N THR A 449 30.34 -8.00 8.73
CA THR A 449 30.52 -7.31 10.02
C THR A 449 31.34 -8.15 11.00
N GLN A 450 31.54 -9.47 10.71
CA GLN A 450 32.31 -10.40 11.54
C GLN A 450 33.79 -10.39 11.15
N PRO A 451 34.71 -10.04 12.08
CA PRO A 451 36.14 -9.93 11.77
C PRO A 451 36.80 -11.24 11.31
N ASP A 452 36.35 -12.38 11.83
CA ASP A 452 36.94 -13.69 11.49
C ASP A 452 36.65 -14.09 10.04
N LEU A 453 35.45 -13.71 9.53
CA LEU A 453 35.11 -13.92 8.12
C LEU A 453 36.00 -13.09 7.20
N LEU A 454 36.29 -11.84 7.57
CA LEU A 454 37.18 -10.98 6.79
C LEU A 454 38.61 -11.53 6.74
N ARG A 455 39.11 -12.09 7.85
CA ARG A 455 40.42 -12.78 7.84
C ARG A 455 40.43 -13.98 6.91
N SER A 456 39.38 -14.82 6.97
CA SER A 456 39.24 -15.98 6.07
C SER A 456 39.12 -15.53 4.60
N ALA A 457 38.52 -14.41 4.32
CA ALA A 457 38.45 -13.81 2.98
C ALA A 457 39.80 -13.28 2.46
N GLY A 458 40.86 -13.31 3.26
CA GLY A 458 42.20 -12.86 2.88
C GLY A 458 42.42 -11.36 2.96
N ILE A 459 41.77 -10.66 3.90
CA ILE A 459 41.85 -9.19 4.02
C ILE A 459 43.29 -8.67 4.22
N GLU A 460 44.16 -9.45 4.85
CA GLU A 460 45.56 -9.11 5.09
C GLU A 460 46.39 -8.96 3.80
N LYS A 461 45.94 -9.63 2.72
CA LYS A 461 46.60 -9.61 1.41
C LYS A 461 45.83 -8.78 0.37
N ALA A 462 44.62 -8.37 0.70
CA ALA A 462 43.81 -7.55 -0.16
C ALA A 462 44.40 -6.14 -0.33
N LYS A 463 44.39 -5.63 -1.54
CA LYS A 463 44.82 -4.26 -1.88
C LYS A 463 43.65 -3.28 -1.85
N VAL A 464 42.46 -3.76 -2.19
CA VAL A 464 41.26 -2.96 -2.34
C VAL A 464 40.09 -3.67 -1.66
N PHE A 465 39.33 -2.95 -0.86
CA PHE A 465 38.09 -3.41 -0.28
C PHE A 465 36.93 -2.53 -0.79
N ILE A 466 35.91 -3.15 -1.34
CA ILE A 466 34.71 -2.49 -1.86
C ILE A 466 33.58 -2.77 -0.90
N LEU A 467 33.13 -1.71 -0.22
CA LEU A 467 32.12 -1.77 0.82
C LEU A 467 30.72 -1.46 0.24
N ALA A 468 30.15 -2.39 -0.53
CA ALA A 468 28.89 -2.22 -1.25
C ALA A 468 27.67 -2.75 -0.45
N ILE A 469 27.59 -2.42 0.83
CA ILE A 469 26.51 -2.80 1.75
C ILE A 469 25.42 -1.73 1.71
N ASP A 470 24.16 -2.14 1.58
CA ASP A 470 23.01 -1.23 1.48
C ASP A 470 22.65 -0.57 2.83
N ASP A 471 22.85 -1.28 3.95
CA ASP A 471 22.60 -0.75 5.29
C ASP A 471 23.71 0.20 5.74
N VAL A 472 23.31 1.41 6.15
CA VAL A 472 24.26 2.47 6.54
C VAL A 472 25.00 2.11 7.85
N GLU A 473 24.29 1.51 8.82
CA GLU A 473 24.86 1.16 10.11
C GLU A 473 25.90 0.04 9.96
N ASP A 474 25.57 -1.01 9.22
CA ASP A 474 26.47 -2.12 8.90
C ASP A 474 27.68 -1.62 8.10
N SER A 475 27.45 -0.77 7.09
CA SER A 475 28.51 -0.13 6.31
C SER A 475 29.48 0.64 7.20
N MET A 476 28.97 1.45 8.13
CA MET A 476 29.80 2.23 9.06
C MET A 476 30.55 1.36 10.07
N ASN A 477 29.93 0.26 10.54
CA ASN A 477 30.57 -0.69 11.45
C ASN A 477 31.76 -1.37 10.78
N VAL A 478 31.59 -1.85 9.55
CA VAL A 478 32.67 -2.45 8.75
C VAL A 478 33.76 -1.43 8.43
N ALA A 479 33.38 -0.23 7.97
CA ALA A 479 34.36 0.84 7.67
C ALA A 479 35.23 1.20 8.88
N ARG A 480 34.61 1.32 10.06
CA ARG A 480 35.30 1.62 11.32
C ARG A 480 36.28 0.48 11.69
N HIS A 481 35.81 -0.77 11.60
CA HIS A 481 36.66 -1.92 11.87
C HIS A 481 37.87 -1.97 10.93
N LEU A 482 37.65 -1.73 9.63
CA LEU A 482 38.71 -1.74 8.63
C LEU A 482 39.73 -0.64 8.83
N ARG A 483 39.29 0.57 9.15
CA ARG A 483 40.21 1.70 9.41
C ARG A 483 41.04 1.52 10.65
N LEU A 484 40.50 0.91 11.71
CA LEU A 484 41.23 0.62 12.94
C LEU A 484 42.26 -0.50 12.77
N ASN A 485 41.94 -1.58 12.05
CA ASN A 485 42.78 -2.77 11.98
C ASN A 485 43.63 -2.84 10.71
N TYR A 486 43.20 -2.21 9.62
CA TYR A 486 43.83 -2.27 8.28
C TYR A 486 43.97 -0.86 7.67
N PRO A 487 44.72 0.08 8.30
CA PRO A 487 44.76 1.49 7.90
C PRO A 487 45.26 1.71 6.46
N ASN A 488 46.13 0.82 5.96
CA ASN A 488 46.73 0.90 4.62
C ASN A 488 45.83 0.33 3.51
N LEU A 489 44.71 -0.32 3.86
CA LEU A 489 43.78 -0.92 2.88
C LEU A 489 42.99 0.19 2.16
N LYS A 490 43.00 0.16 0.82
CA LYS A 490 42.21 1.09 0.03
C LYS A 490 40.74 0.73 0.13
N LEU A 491 39.97 1.56 0.81
CA LEU A 491 38.54 1.37 1.01
C LEU A 491 37.75 2.23 0.01
N LEU A 492 36.93 1.59 -0.79
CA LEU A 492 36.01 2.21 -1.74
C LEU A 492 34.57 1.95 -1.28
N ALA A 493 33.77 3.00 -1.14
CA ALA A 493 32.41 2.85 -0.64
C ALA A 493 31.40 3.66 -1.46
N PRO A 494 30.28 3.06 -1.90
CA PRO A 494 29.10 3.81 -2.28
C PRO A 494 28.47 4.40 -1.01
N ALA A 495 27.99 5.63 -1.12
CA ALA A 495 27.23 6.30 -0.06
C ALA A 495 25.79 6.48 -0.49
N ARG A 496 24.85 6.13 0.37
CA ARG A 496 23.42 6.19 0.09
C ARG A 496 22.91 7.62 -0.08
N ASP A 497 23.40 8.53 0.76
CA ASP A 497 23.03 9.95 0.78
C ASP A 497 24.21 10.83 1.21
N ARG A 498 23.98 12.14 1.32
CA ARG A 498 25.00 13.11 1.74
C ARG A 498 25.49 12.88 3.16
N HIS A 499 24.58 12.51 4.06
CA HIS A 499 24.93 12.25 5.47
C HIS A 499 25.89 11.07 5.58
N HIS A 500 25.64 10.00 4.85
CA HIS A 500 26.53 8.83 4.78
C HIS A 500 27.92 9.19 4.21
N VAL A 501 27.98 10.11 3.23
CA VAL A 501 29.28 10.62 2.74
C VAL A 501 30.08 11.28 3.87
N HIS A 502 29.43 12.13 4.69
CA HIS A 502 30.08 12.80 5.79
C HIS A 502 30.61 11.83 6.84
N LEU A 503 29.80 10.83 7.21
CA LEU A 503 30.19 9.78 8.15
C LEU A 503 31.39 8.97 7.66
N LEU A 504 31.42 8.58 6.38
CA LEU A 504 32.54 7.85 5.79
C LEU A 504 33.81 8.71 5.72
N ARG A 505 33.69 10.00 5.40
CA ARG A 505 34.83 10.94 5.42
C ARG A 505 35.42 11.11 6.79
N ASP A 506 34.63 11.16 7.85
CA ASP A 506 35.10 11.23 9.23
C ASP A 506 35.91 10.00 9.64
N LEU A 507 35.67 8.86 9.03
CA LEU A 507 36.48 7.64 9.16
C LEU A 507 37.71 7.62 8.23
N GLY A 508 37.96 8.69 7.46
CA GLY A 508 39.08 8.76 6.54
C GLY A 508 38.93 7.92 5.27
N VAL A 509 37.72 7.65 4.85
CA VAL A 509 37.47 7.01 3.55
C VAL A 509 37.60 8.05 2.44
N GLU A 510 38.59 7.89 1.55
CA GLU A 510 38.87 8.86 0.49
C GLU A 510 38.02 8.68 -0.76
N HIS A 511 37.72 7.43 -1.08
CA HIS A 511 37.02 7.05 -2.31
C HIS A 511 35.55 6.72 -2.03
N ILE A 512 34.69 7.72 -2.17
CA ILE A 512 33.26 7.62 -1.91
C ILE A 512 32.47 8.04 -3.16
N TRP A 513 31.48 7.22 -3.57
CA TRP A 513 30.55 7.52 -4.65
C TRP A 513 29.13 7.57 -4.11
N ARG A 514 28.42 8.66 -4.39
CA ARG A 514 26.99 8.73 -4.05
C ARG A 514 26.20 7.83 -4.99
N GLU A 515 25.39 6.94 -4.43
CA GLU A 515 24.49 6.10 -5.19
C GLU A 515 23.53 6.96 -6.01
N THR A 516 23.17 6.51 -7.21
CA THR A 516 22.25 7.18 -8.13
C THR A 516 22.68 8.58 -8.62
N TYR A 517 23.65 9.26 -8.02
CA TYR A 517 24.01 10.65 -8.34
C TYR A 517 24.37 10.84 -9.81
N LEU A 518 25.34 10.07 -10.31
CA LEU A 518 25.78 10.18 -11.71
C LEU A 518 24.69 9.78 -12.70
N SER A 519 23.90 8.77 -12.38
CA SER A 519 22.76 8.35 -13.20
C SER A 519 21.64 9.39 -13.20
N SER A 520 21.42 10.07 -12.08
CA SER A 520 20.45 11.18 -11.97
C SER A 520 20.89 12.39 -12.79
N LEU A 521 22.18 12.75 -12.78
CA LEU A 521 22.71 13.80 -13.63
C LEU A 521 22.54 13.46 -15.13
N GLY A 522 22.81 12.22 -15.51
CA GLY A 522 22.58 11.76 -16.88
C GLY A 522 21.10 11.81 -17.30
N MET A 523 20.20 11.47 -16.40
CA MET A 523 18.75 11.57 -16.63
C MET A 523 18.30 13.04 -16.71
N ALA A 524 18.79 13.90 -15.81
CA ALA A 524 18.51 15.34 -15.84
C ALA A 524 18.98 15.99 -17.14
N TYR A 525 20.19 15.68 -17.60
CA TYR A 525 20.69 16.12 -18.91
C TYR A 525 19.72 15.76 -20.04
N ARG A 526 19.26 14.50 -20.07
CA ARG A 526 18.33 14.04 -21.10
C ARG A 526 16.98 14.76 -21.01
N ALA A 527 16.45 14.95 -19.80
CA ALA A 527 15.21 15.69 -19.59
C ALA A 527 15.29 17.14 -20.09
N LEU A 528 16.39 17.84 -19.82
CA LEU A 528 16.63 19.18 -20.35
C LEU A 528 16.63 19.22 -21.87
N ARG A 529 17.23 18.22 -22.51
CA ARG A 529 17.24 18.07 -23.99
C ARG A 529 15.83 17.86 -24.55
N GLU A 530 15.02 17.01 -23.95
CA GLU A 530 13.63 16.77 -24.38
C GLU A 530 12.73 18.00 -24.18
N LEU A 531 13.06 18.87 -23.22
CA LEU A 531 12.39 20.16 -23.04
C LEU A 531 12.86 21.26 -24.01
N GLY A 532 13.77 20.95 -24.96
CA GLY A 532 14.20 21.86 -26.00
C GLY A 532 15.43 22.71 -25.66
N ILE A 533 16.08 22.48 -24.52
CA ILE A 533 17.34 23.14 -24.15
C ILE A 533 18.46 22.60 -25.07
N SER A 534 19.34 23.48 -25.56
CA SER A 534 20.45 23.09 -26.45
C SER A 534 21.40 22.10 -25.77
N ASP A 535 22.10 21.29 -26.56
CA ASP A 535 23.04 20.28 -26.06
C ASP A 535 24.13 20.90 -25.19
N GLU A 536 24.76 21.94 -25.70
CA GLU A 536 25.80 22.68 -25.01
C GLU A 536 25.32 23.30 -23.68
N GLN A 537 24.14 23.88 -23.68
CA GLN A 537 23.56 24.51 -22.50
C GLN A 537 23.14 23.47 -21.46
N ALA A 538 22.53 22.34 -21.88
CA ALA A 538 22.17 21.26 -20.99
C ALA A 538 23.41 20.64 -20.32
N TYR A 539 24.46 20.40 -21.08
CA TYR A 539 25.73 19.89 -20.56
C TYR A 539 26.37 20.87 -19.58
N ASN A 540 26.43 22.16 -19.93
CA ASN A 540 27.00 23.19 -19.07
C ASN A 540 26.24 23.33 -17.74
N ASN A 541 24.90 23.29 -17.77
CA ASN A 541 24.07 23.35 -16.58
C ASN A 541 24.33 22.17 -15.64
N ILE A 542 24.52 20.96 -16.19
CA ILE A 542 24.85 19.78 -15.38
C ILE A 542 26.23 19.88 -14.76
N GLU A 543 27.23 20.36 -15.49
CA GLU A 543 28.59 20.56 -14.95
C GLU A 543 28.63 21.63 -13.86
N ILE A 544 27.97 22.78 -14.06
CA ILE A 544 27.85 23.83 -13.03
C ILE A 544 27.20 23.28 -11.78
N PHE A 545 26.09 22.53 -11.93
CA PHE A 545 25.42 21.90 -10.80
C PHE A 545 26.35 20.92 -10.08
N ARG A 546 27.06 20.07 -10.83
CA ARG A 546 27.98 19.07 -10.25
C ARG A 546 29.08 19.72 -9.43
N ASP A 547 29.74 20.72 -9.99
CA ASP A 547 30.85 21.40 -9.35
C ASP A 547 30.39 22.16 -8.08
N TYR A 548 29.21 22.76 -8.16
CA TYR A 548 28.62 23.47 -7.02
C TYR A 548 28.20 22.49 -5.91
N ASP A 549 27.55 21.39 -6.26
CA ASP A 549 27.08 20.37 -5.34
C ASP A 549 28.24 19.67 -4.60
N GLU A 550 29.38 19.45 -5.28
CA GLU A 550 30.59 18.91 -4.66
C GLU A 550 31.24 19.92 -3.70
N LYS A 551 31.29 21.21 -4.05
CA LYS A 551 31.76 22.26 -3.13
C LYS A 551 30.87 22.36 -1.90
N LEU A 552 29.56 22.34 -2.07
CA LEU A 552 28.59 22.38 -0.99
C LEU A 552 28.76 21.18 -0.05
N LEU A 553 28.97 19.98 -0.60
CA LEU A 553 29.22 18.78 0.17
C LEU A 553 30.48 18.88 1.03
N ILE A 554 31.54 19.53 0.53
CA ILE A 554 32.77 19.77 1.29
C ILE A 554 32.54 20.80 2.40
N GLN A 555 31.83 21.89 2.10
CA GLN A 555 31.51 22.93 3.09
C GLN A 555 30.66 22.40 4.25
N GLN A 556 29.72 21.50 3.95
CA GLN A 556 28.84 20.91 4.95
C GLN A 556 29.51 19.89 5.87
N GLN A 557 30.72 19.41 5.56
CA GLN A 557 31.45 18.45 6.39
C GLN A 557 31.64 18.91 7.86
N SER A 558 31.82 20.19 8.10
CA SER A 558 32.02 20.71 9.46
C SER A 558 30.71 20.98 10.23
N ILE A 559 29.58 20.97 9.56
CA ILE A 559 28.29 21.37 10.14
C ILE A 559 27.18 20.32 9.99
N TYR A 560 27.45 19.15 9.37
CA TYR A 560 26.44 18.16 9.02
C TYR A 560 25.68 17.56 10.22
N THR A 561 26.19 17.72 11.45
CA THR A 561 25.53 17.33 12.69
C THR A 561 24.53 18.37 13.21
N ASP A 562 24.53 19.59 12.66
CA ASP A 562 23.66 20.70 13.03
C ASP A 562 22.59 20.91 11.94
N GLU A 563 21.39 20.33 12.13
CA GLU A 563 20.31 20.38 11.15
C GLU A 563 19.91 21.81 10.73
N GLN A 564 19.94 22.78 11.65
CA GLN A 564 19.59 24.17 11.33
C GLN A 564 20.62 24.81 10.39
N LYS A 565 21.90 24.63 10.66
CA LYS A 565 22.96 25.16 9.80
C LYS A 565 23.00 24.48 8.44
N VAL A 566 22.75 23.17 8.40
CA VAL A 566 22.64 22.43 7.12
C VAL A 566 21.47 22.98 6.31
N PHE A 567 20.31 23.22 6.92
CA PHE A 567 19.12 23.76 6.25
C PHE A 567 19.39 25.19 5.72
N GLU A 568 19.97 26.07 6.53
CA GLU A 568 20.32 27.44 6.13
C GLU A 568 21.32 27.45 4.97
N THR A 569 22.34 26.63 5.06
CA THR A 569 23.37 26.49 4.00
C THR A 569 22.73 25.97 2.71
N HIS A 570 21.79 25.03 2.80
CA HIS A 570 21.10 24.46 1.63
C HIS A 570 20.20 25.49 0.94
N ARG A 571 19.47 26.29 1.73
CA ARG A 571 18.62 27.36 1.21
C ARG A 571 19.42 28.44 0.49
N ASN A 572 20.54 28.87 1.08
CA ASN A 572 21.42 29.85 0.47
C ASN A 572 22.07 29.31 -0.81
N ALA A 573 22.46 28.05 -0.81
CA ALA A 573 23.01 27.35 -1.96
C ALA A 573 22.03 27.27 -3.13
N LEU A 574 20.76 27.02 -2.85
CA LEU A 574 19.72 26.97 -3.90
C LEU A 574 19.56 28.35 -4.59
N ALA A 575 19.49 29.42 -3.80
CA ALA A 575 19.38 30.79 -4.31
C ALA A 575 20.60 31.20 -5.14
N GLU A 576 21.79 30.76 -4.73
CA GLU A 576 23.03 31.04 -5.47
C GLU A 576 23.09 30.28 -6.80
N LEU A 577 22.65 29.02 -6.83
CA LEU A 577 22.51 28.22 -8.06
C LEU A 577 21.48 28.81 -9.03
N GLU A 578 20.33 29.26 -8.54
CA GLU A 578 19.32 29.92 -9.36
C GLU A 578 19.90 31.17 -10.02
N HIS A 579 20.63 31.99 -9.29
CA HIS A 579 21.27 33.18 -9.83
C HIS A 579 22.38 32.84 -10.88
N LEU A 580 23.15 31.77 -10.66
CA LEU A 580 24.15 31.29 -11.63
C LEU A 580 23.48 30.85 -12.94
N PHE A 581 22.42 30.08 -12.87
CA PHE A 581 21.69 29.63 -14.07
C PHE A 581 21.01 30.77 -14.82
N GLU A 582 20.47 31.77 -14.12
CA GLU A 582 19.89 32.97 -14.73
C GLU A 582 20.97 33.81 -15.44
N SER A 583 22.13 33.99 -14.84
CA SER A 583 23.23 34.75 -15.43
C SER A 583 23.79 34.10 -16.70
N ASP A 584 23.91 32.77 -16.71
CA ASP A 584 24.36 32.01 -17.85
C ASP A 584 23.32 32.00 -18.99
N ALA A 585 22.03 31.91 -18.67
CA ALA A 585 20.95 32.03 -19.65
C ALA A 585 20.94 33.42 -20.31
N GLN A 586 21.17 34.50 -19.55
CA GLN A 586 21.28 35.86 -20.08
C GLN A 586 22.53 36.03 -20.96
N GLN A 587 23.67 35.43 -20.63
CA GLN A 587 24.87 35.46 -21.44
C GLN A 587 24.70 34.67 -22.77
N ALA A 588 23.99 33.53 -22.72
CA ALA A 588 23.68 32.74 -23.93
C ALA A 588 22.77 33.51 -24.89
N ILE A 589 21.75 34.22 -24.37
CA ILE A 589 20.87 35.09 -25.18
C ILE A 589 21.68 36.26 -25.79
N SER A 590 22.53 36.90 -25.00
CA SER A 590 23.40 37.99 -25.49
C SER A 590 24.38 37.53 -26.58
N LYS A 591 24.98 36.35 -26.44
CA LYS A 591 25.85 35.76 -27.52
C LYS A 591 25.05 35.41 -28.77
N HIS A 592 23.82 34.96 -28.65
CA HIS A 592 22.96 34.66 -29.79
C HIS A 592 22.55 35.95 -30.53
N ASP A 593 22.20 37.01 -29.81
CA ASP A 593 21.90 38.34 -30.37
C ASP A 593 23.10 38.97 -31.07
N VAL A 594 24.31 38.79 -30.51
CA VAL A 594 25.55 39.29 -31.15
C VAL A 594 25.84 38.52 -32.44
N ASN A 595 25.63 37.21 -32.49
CA ASN A 595 25.81 36.41 -33.69
C ASN A 595 24.71 36.71 -34.72
N LEU A 596 23.45 36.94 -34.34
CA LEU A 596 22.40 37.39 -35.25
C LEU A 596 22.72 38.77 -35.85
N LYS A 597 23.21 39.71 -35.05
CA LYS A 597 23.65 41.02 -35.55
C LYS A 597 24.86 40.94 -36.49
N ARG A 598 25.77 39.98 -36.30
CA ARG A 598 26.88 39.73 -37.26
C ARG A 598 26.39 39.11 -38.56
N HIS A 599 25.39 38.26 -38.54
CA HIS A 599 24.79 37.67 -39.77
C HIS A 599 23.82 38.62 -40.51
N LEU A 600 23.34 39.68 -39.85
CA LEU A 600 22.45 40.68 -40.44
C LEU A 600 23.18 41.95 -40.93
N GLN A 601 24.51 42.07 -40.76
CA GLN A 601 25.26 43.12 -41.47
C GLN A 601 25.46 42.72 -42.92
N PRO A 602 24.90 43.50 -43.89
CA PRO A 602 25.13 43.21 -45.29
C PRO A 602 26.64 43.35 -45.59
N ASN A 603 27.22 42.35 -46.21
CA ASN A 603 28.55 42.42 -46.81
C ASN A 603 28.62 43.70 -47.64
N ARG A 604 29.34 44.70 -47.18
CA ARG A 604 29.85 45.75 -48.02
C ARG A 604 30.83 45.04 -48.98
N ILE A 605 30.34 44.75 -50.16
CA ILE A 605 31.17 44.43 -51.34
C ILE A 605 32.03 45.64 -51.55
N ASP A 606 33.31 45.60 -51.28
CA ASP A 606 34.32 46.59 -51.63
C ASP A 606 34.58 46.42 -53.08
N ILE A 607 33.85 47.23 -53.91
CA ILE A 607 34.11 47.42 -55.39
C ILE A 607 35.23 48.45 -55.53
N THR A 608 36.43 48.11 -55.18
CA THR A 608 37.62 48.84 -55.63
C THR A 608 38.86 47.96 -55.52
N ARG A 609 39.09 47.11 -56.51
CA ARG A 609 40.40 46.61 -56.96
C ARG A 609 40.19 45.64 -58.11
N ASP A 610 40.15 46.21 -59.29
CA ASP A 610 40.63 45.58 -60.51
C ASP A 610 40.82 46.71 -61.54
N HIS A 611 41.93 47.35 -61.40
CA HIS A 611 42.66 48.00 -62.50
C HIS A 611 44.10 48.09 -62.05
N GLU A 612 44.92 47.18 -62.58
CA GLU A 612 46.29 47.26 -62.93
C GLU A 612 46.99 45.89 -62.90
N GLU A 613 47.32 45.46 -64.11
CA GLU A 613 48.14 44.40 -64.69
C GLU A 613 47.47 43.10 -65.08
#